data_e4d5eaf68d002afdd086a1c6e5d6e274
#
_entry.id   e4d5eaf68d002afdd086a1c6e5d6e274
#
_cell.length_a   1.000
_cell.length_b   1.000
_cell.length_c   1.000
_cell.angle_alpha   90.00
_cell.angle_beta   90.00
_cell.angle_gamma   90.00
#
_symmetry.space_group_name_H-M   'P 1'
#
loop_
_entity.id
_entity.type
_entity.pdbx_description
1 polymer ?
#
loop_
_entity_poly.entity_id
_entity_poly.type
_entity_poly.pdbx_seq_one_letter_code
_entity_poly.pdbx_strand_id
1 'polypeptide(L)'
;MCKYKDVTIGIKKLDSSEKRGMMAVYLTDGREVLVPISMFPEIHKLRKSQREDYMIMDDQYFTFDAISKIFSVKDVLNYNFA
;
A
#
# COMPACT_ATOMS: atom_id res chain seq x y z
N MET A 1 2.67 -27.16 8.10
CA MET A 1 2.82 -26.89 7.24
C MET A 1 3.47 -25.76 6.90
N CYS A 2 4.31 -25.72 6.40
CA CYS A 2 5.10 -24.69 6.09
C CYS A 2 4.72 -23.97 4.93
N LYS A 3 3.53 -24.14 4.53
CA LYS A 3 3.19 -23.54 3.37
C LYS A 3 3.15 -22.12 3.53
N TYR A 4 3.09 -21.55 4.68
CA TYR A 4 3.02 -20.15 4.80
C TYR A 4 4.26 -19.45 4.38
N LYS A 5 5.39 -20.11 4.40
CA LYS A 5 6.55 -19.44 3.95
C LYS A 5 6.54 -19.25 2.50
N ASP A 6 5.81 -19.98 1.78
CA ASP A 6 5.77 -19.85 0.36
C ASP A 6 4.62 -18.97 -0.09
N VAL A 7 3.75 -18.60 0.83
CA VAL A 7 2.65 -17.76 0.48
C VAL A 7 3.08 -16.32 0.61
N THR A 8 3.13 -15.62 -0.46
CA THR A 8 3.52 -14.23 -0.43
C THR A 8 2.29 -13.40 -0.60
N ILE A 9 1.95 -12.63 0.43
CA ILE A 9 0.82 -11.75 0.35
C ILE A 9 1.24 -10.55 -0.45
N GLY A 10 0.52 -10.27 -1.50
CA GLY A 10 0.84 -9.14 -2.36
C GLY A 10 -0.22 -8.07 -2.31
N ILE A 11 0.00 -7.00 -3.06
CA ILE A 11 -0.90 -5.88 -3.13
C ILE A 11 -1.69 -5.98 -4.41
N LYS A 12 -3.02 -5.96 -4.28
CA LYS A 12 -3.87 -6.04 -5.42
C LYS A 12 -4.31 -4.67 -5.90
N LYS A 13 -4.53 -3.74 -4.99
CA LYS A 13 -5.06 -2.45 -5.33
C LYS A 13 -4.83 -1.47 -4.20
N LEU A 14 -4.71 -0.20 -4.54
CA LEU A 14 -4.63 0.88 -3.55
C LEU A 14 -5.82 1.81 -3.77
N ASP A 15 -6.36 2.33 -2.68
CA ASP A 15 -7.46 3.27 -2.79
C ASP A 15 -7.33 4.30 -1.67
N SER A 16 -7.08 5.55 -2.02
CA SER A 16 -6.94 6.61 -1.04
C SER A 16 -8.21 7.43 -0.89
N SER A 17 -9.26 7.08 -1.60
CA SER A 17 -10.49 7.85 -1.54
C SER A 17 -11.56 7.20 -0.68
N GLU A 18 -11.36 5.97 -0.24
CA GLU A 18 -12.38 5.27 0.50
C GLU A 18 -12.64 5.88 1.87
N LYS A 19 -11.60 6.30 2.56
CA LYS A 19 -11.75 6.88 3.84
C LYS A 19 -10.80 8.05 3.98
N ARG A 20 -11.30 9.16 4.47
CA ARG A 20 -10.52 10.38 4.55
C ARG A 20 -9.27 10.21 5.41
N GLY A 21 -8.15 10.63 4.89
CA GLY A 21 -6.88 10.54 5.60
C GLY A 21 -6.30 9.14 5.69
N MET A 22 -6.94 8.17 5.06
CA MET A 22 -6.48 6.79 5.11
C MET A 22 -6.27 6.27 3.70
N MET A 23 -5.38 5.30 3.57
CA MET A 23 -5.19 4.61 2.31
C MET A 23 -5.55 3.15 2.51
N ALA A 24 -6.45 2.65 1.69
CA ALA A 24 -6.84 1.25 1.76
C ALA A 24 -5.93 0.46 0.85
N VAL A 25 -5.29 -0.56 1.40
CA VAL A 25 -4.42 -1.44 0.63
C VAL A 25 -5.12 -2.79 0.56
N TYR A 26 -5.53 -3.17 -0.65
CA TYR A 26 -6.22 -4.43 -0.84
C TYR A 26 -5.18 -5.49 -1.16
N LEU A 27 -5.18 -6.54 -0.38
CA LEU A 27 -4.18 -7.59 -0.51
C LEU A 27 -4.69 -8.74 -1.36
N THR A 28 -3.77 -9.51 -1.89
CA THR A 28 -4.14 -10.60 -2.80
C THR A 28 -4.84 -11.74 -2.07
N ASP A 29 -4.74 -11.81 -0.75
CA ASP A 29 -5.43 -12.83 0.01
C ASP A 29 -6.85 -12.43 0.39
N GLY A 30 -7.31 -11.28 -0.10
CA GLY A 30 -8.68 -10.85 0.16
C GLY A 30 -8.84 -9.88 1.30
N ARG A 31 -7.77 -9.58 2.04
CA ARG A 31 -7.87 -8.66 3.15
C ARG A 31 -7.66 -7.22 2.70
N GLU A 32 -8.14 -6.31 3.49
CA GLU A 32 -7.96 -4.90 3.24
C GLU A 32 -7.30 -4.29 4.48
N VAL A 33 -6.26 -3.51 4.28
CA VAL A 33 -5.54 -2.87 5.37
C VAL A 33 -5.66 -1.37 5.19
N LEU A 34 -6.10 -0.69 6.24
CA LEU A 34 -6.20 0.77 6.20
C LEU A 34 -5.03 1.35 6.95
N VAL A 35 -4.29 2.25 6.32
CA VAL A 35 -3.15 2.90 6.94
C VAL A 35 -3.32 4.41 6.85
N PRO A 36 -2.93 5.15 7.89
CA PRO A 36 -3.01 6.61 7.84
C PRO A 36 -2.02 7.14 6.82
N ILE A 37 -2.48 7.99 5.91
CA ILE A 37 -1.60 8.55 4.90
C ILE A 37 -0.53 9.41 5.53
N SER A 38 -0.83 10.03 6.67
CA SER A 38 0.15 10.89 7.33
C SER A 38 1.40 10.15 7.80
N MET A 39 1.33 8.83 7.89
CA MET A 39 2.51 8.06 8.27
C MET A 39 3.46 7.90 7.11
N PHE A 40 3.05 8.28 5.92
CA PHE A 40 3.89 8.22 4.73
C PHE A 40 3.99 9.62 4.16
N PRO A 41 4.95 10.42 4.62
CA PRO A 41 5.01 11.84 4.20
C PRO A 41 5.07 12.03 2.70
N GLU A 42 5.70 11.13 1.99
CA GLU A 42 5.80 11.24 0.55
C GLU A 42 4.43 11.12 -0.11
N ILE A 43 3.58 10.28 0.46
CA ILE A 43 2.23 10.10 -0.07
C ILE A 43 1.33 11.23 0.41
N HIS A 44 1.54 11.67 1.64
CA HIS A 44 0.72 12.73 2.21
C HIS A 44 0.83 14.03 1.41
N LYS A 45 1.97 14.28 0.81
CA LYS A 45 2.15 15.47 0.02
C LYS A 45 1.43 15.43 -1.32
N LEU A 46 1.04 14.27 -1.76
CA LEU A 46 0.44 14.14 -3.09
C LEU A 46 -1.00 14.62 -3.11
N ARG A 47 -1.41 15.13 -4.24
CA ARG A 47 -2.79 15.51 -4.45
C ARG A 47 -3.58 14.25 -4.71
N LYS A 48 -4.90 14.35 -4.63
CA LYS A 48 -5.74 13.18 -4.85
C LYS A 48 -5.48 12.54 -6.21
N SER A 49 -5.37 13.35 -7.25
CA SER A 49 -5.13 12.80 -8.58
C SER A 49 -3.78 12.10 -8.67
N GLN A 50 -2.78 12.59 -7.94
CA GLN A 50 -1.47 11.96 -7.95
C GLN A 50 -1.47 10.66 -7.20
N ARG A 51 -2.32 10.53 -6.17
CA ARG A 51 -2.43 9.28 -5.43
C ARG A 51 -3.14 8.22 -6.24
N GLU A 52 -3.90 8.60 -7.25
CA GLU A 52 -4.57 7.64 -8.10
C GLU A 52 -3.66 7.11 -9.20
N ASP A 53 -2.51 7.77 -9.42
CA ASP A 53 -1.55 7.30 -10.41
C ASP A 53 -0.48 6.46 -9.74
N TYR A 54 -0.87 5.32 -9.25
CA TYR A 54 0.07 4.43 -8.60
C TYR A 54 0.40 3.25 -9.51
N MET A 55 1.49 2.58 -9.17
CA MET A 55 1.94 1.45 -9.94
C MET A 55 2.32 0.34 -8.96
N ILE A 56 1.87 -0.87 -9.19
CA ILE A 56 2.20 -2.01 -8.37
C ILE A 56 3.16 -2.89 -9.13
N MET A 57 4.28 -3.24 -8.48
CA MET A 57 5.32 -4.05 -9.12
C MET A 57 5.45 -5.37 -8.39
N ASP A 58 5.40 -6.46 -9.14
CA ASP A 58 5.55 -7.82 -8.60
C ASP A 58 4.61 -8.11 -7.44
N ASP A 59 3.51 -7.40 -7.35
CA ASP A 59 2.53 -7.52 -6.29
C ASP A 59 3.10 -7.23 -4.90
N GLN A 60 4.40 -6.92 -4.82
CA GLN A 60 5.06 -6.72 -3.54
C GLN A 60 5.43 -5.28 -3.28
N TYR A 61 5.51 -4.47 -4.31
CA TYR A 61 5.97 -3.10 -4.19
C TYR A 61 5.00 -2.16 -4.87
N PHE A 62 4.96 -0.94 -4.41
CA PHE A 62 4.14 0.07 -5.08
C PHE A 62 4.83 1.42 -5.01
N THR A 63 4.52 2.25 -5.97
CA THR A 63 5.03 3.61 -5.99
C THR A 63 4.00 4.49 -6.69
N PHE A 64 4.25 5.77 -6.68
CA PHE A 64 3.36 6.72 -7.34
C PHE A 64 4.17 7.45 -8.40
N ASP A 65 3.52 7.78 -9.49
CA ASP A 65 4.21 8.42 -10.59
C ASP A 65 4.88 9.74 -10.17
N ALA A 66 4.29 10.43 -9.21
CA ALA A 66 4.78 11.72 -8.78
C ALA A 66 5.98 11.67 -7.84
N ILE A 67 6.36 10.49 -7.36
CA ILE A 67 7.49 10.37 -6.44
C ILE A 67 8.41 9.26 -6.90
N SER A 68 9.62 9.23 -6.35
CA SER A 68 10.56 8.20 -6.73
C SER A 68 10.75 7.14 -5.66
N LYS A 69 10.10 7.29 -4.51
CA LYS A 69 10.25 6.31 -3.45
C LYS A 69 9.38 5.10 -3.71
N ILE A 70 9.94 3.92 -3.47
CA ILE A 70 9.21 2.67 -3.64
C ILE A 70 8.88 2.10 -2.27
N PHE A 71 7.61 1.75 -2.09
CA PHE A 71 7.14 1.16 -0.83
C PHE A 71 6.91 -0.32 -1.04
N SER A 72 6.98 -1.09 0.03
CA SER A 72 6.72 -2.51 -0.06
C SER A 72 5.51 -2.88 0.78
N VAL A 73 4.99 -4.08 0.55
CA VAL A 73 3.87 -4.57 1.33
C VAL A 73 4.29 -4.67 2.81
N LYS A 74 5.56 -4.92 3.07
CA LYS A 74 6.03 -5.00 4.44
C LYS A 74 5.93 -3.67 5.16
N ASP A 75 6.12 -2.56 4.45
CA ASP A 75 6.01 -1.25 5.07
C ASP A 75 4.60 -1.03 5.59
N VAL A 76 3.61 -1.48 4.85
CA VAL A 76 2.22 -1.35 5.23
C VAL A 76 1.90 -2.28 6.39
N LEU A 77 2.31 -3.54 6.29
CA LEU A 77 1.97 -4.53 7.31
C LEU A 77 2.70 -4.26 8.61
N ASN A 78 3.95 -3.83 8.55
CA ASN A 78 4.69 -3.54 9.76
C ASN A 78 4.08 -2.40 10.52
N TYR A 79 3.58 -1.41 9.81
CA TYR A 79 2.95 -0.30 10.50
C TYR A 79 1.73 -0.78 11.28
N ASN A 80 0.96 -1.68 10.69
CA ASN A 80 -0.24 -2.15 11.35
C ASN A 80 0.03 -3.01 12.57
N PHE A 81 1.20 -3.60 12.66
CA PHE A 81 1.51 -4.43 13.80
C PHE A 81 2.44 -3.74 14.79
N ALA A 82 2.83 -2.54 14.51
CA ALA A 82 3.75 -1.81 15.40
C ALA A 82 3.00 -1.12 16.57
#